data_080577dbb03cb06b0c94d4af76b03caf
#
_entry.id   080577dbb03cb06b0c94d4af76b03caf
#
_cell.length_a   1.000
_cell.length_b   1.000
_cell.length_c   1.000
_cell.angle_alpha   90.00
_cell.angle_beta   90.00
_cell.angle_gamma   90.00
#
_symmetry.space_group_name_H-M   'P 1'
#
loop_
_entity.id
_entity.type
_entity.pdbx_description
1 polymer ?
#
loop_
_entity_poly.entity_id
_entity_poly.type
_entity_poly.pdbx_seq_one_letter_code
_entity_poly.pdbx_strand_id
1 'polypeptide(L)'
;MAYLILGLVLFLGVHSVRIVADDWRGRTITRIGAMPWKGAYAIVSLLGLVLIVWGFSQARMTPTQIWSPPMGMRHLAWLLTWLAFVLLAAAYVPGNAIKARLHHPMVLGVKSWALAHLLANGNLAHMLLFGSFLLWAAFNFSAARRRDRAGVRLHRHRPQP
;
A
#
# COMPACT_ATOMS: atom_id res chain seq x y z
N MET A 1 -2.98 -16.02 13.90
CA MET A 1 -1.96 -14.96 13.70
C MET A 1 -0.88 -15.33 12.69
N ALA A 2 -0.28 -16.52 12.73
CA ALA A 2 0.81 -16.89 11.82
C ALA A 2 0.48 -16.73 10.33
N TYR A 3 -0.68 -17.19 9.87
CA TYR A 3 -1.12 -17.02 8.47
C TYR A 3 -1.31 -15.57 8.06
N LEU A 4 -1.79 -14.71 8.97
CA LEU A 4 -1.91 -13.27 8.71
C LEU A 4 -0.53 -12.65 8.51
N ILE A 5 0.43 -12.95 9.38
CA ILE A 5 1.80 -12.45 9.29
C ILE A 5 2.47 -12.93 8.01
N LEU A 6 2.36 -14.23 7.70
CA LEU A 6 2.91 -14.80 6.47
C LEU A 6 2.31 -14.14 5.22
N GLY A 7 0.99 -13.95 5.20
CA GLY A 7 0.30 -13.25 4.12
C GLY A 7 0.77 -11.81 3.94
N LEU A 8 0.94 -11.07 5.05
CA LEU A 8 1.47 -9.70 5.03
C LEU A 8 2.90 -9.65 4.50
N VAL A 9 3.78 -10.57 4.93
CA VAL A 9 5.16 -10.64 4.45
C VAL A 9 5.20 -10.93 2.95
N LEU A 10 4.42 -11.87 2.45
CA LEU A 10 4.37 -12.19 1.02
C LEU A 10 3.78 -11.03 0.21
N PHE A 11 2.63 -10.52 0.62
CA PHE A 11 1.93 -9.48 -0.13
C PHE A 11 2.70 -8.15 -0.14
N LEU A 12 3.04 -7.62 1.04
CA LEU A 12 3.78 -6.37 1.14
C LEU A 12 5.23 -6.52 0.69
N GLY A 13 5.83 -7.71 0.84
CA GLY A 13 7.18 -8.01 0.36
C GLY A 13 7.29 -7.87 -1.15
N VAL A 14 6.41 -8.54 -1.92
CA VAL A 14 6.43 -8.42 -3.38
C VAL A 14 6.10 -7.00 -3.85
N HIS A 15 5.21 -6.29 -3.15
CA HIS A 15 4.89 -4.89 -3.44
C HIS A 15 6.01 -3.92 -3.06
N SER A 16 6.94 -4.33 -2.19
CA SER A 16 8.10 -3.53 -1.79
C SER A 16 9.30 -3.67 -2.74
N VAL A 17 9.30 -4.63 -3.65
CA VAL A 17 10.44 -4.86 -4.58
C VAL A 17 10.82 -3.58 -5.32
N ARG A 18 9.85 -2.79 -5.76
CA ARG A 18 10.10 -1.51 -6.42
C ARG A 18 10.64 -0.42 -5.48
N ILE A 19 10.47 -0.59 -4.17
CA ILE A 19 10.93 0.38 -3.17
C ILE A 19 12.41 0.13 -2.85
N VAL A 20 12.78 -1.15 -2.66
CA VAL A 20 14.09 -1.53 -2.11
C VAL A 20 15.05 -2.14 -3.13
N ALA A 21 14.55 -2.67 -4.26
CA ALA A 21 15.31 -3.44 -5.24
C ALA A 21 14.89 -3.14 -6.69
N ASP A 22 14.67 -1.86 -7.05
CA ASP A 22 14.17 -1.48 -8.39
C ASP A 22 15.17 -1.86 -9.51
N ASP A 23 16.47 -1.72 -9.27
CA ASP A 23 17.52 -2.12 -10.23
C ASP A 23 17.53 -3.64 -10.47
N TRP A 24 17.41 -4.43 -9.40
CA TRP A 24 17.31 -5.89 -9.52
C TRP A 24 16.03 -6.28 -10.29
N ARG A 25 14.91 -5.65 -9.97
CA ARG A 25 13.64 -5.82 -10.70
C ARG A 25 13.82 -5.52 -12.19
N GLY A 26 14.45 -4.39 -12.52
CA GLY A 26 14.75 -4.00 -13.90
C GLY A 26 15.55 -5.06 -14.65
N ARG A 27 16.68 -5.50 -14.07
CA ARG A 27 17.54 -6.56 -14.64
C ARG A 27 16.78 -7.88 -14.82
N THR A 28 15.94 -8.24 -13.86
CA THR A 28 15.13 -9.47 -13.93
C THR A 28 14.13 -9.42 -15.05
N ILE A 29 13.39 -8.30 -15.20
CA ILE A 29 12.45 -8.09 -16.31
C ILE A 29 13.15 -8.17 -17.67
N THR A 30 14.35 -7.61 -17.77
CA THR A 30 15.14 -7.68 -19.02
C THR A 30 15.55 -9.12 -19.35
N ARG A 31 15.81 -9.96 -18.35
CA ARG A 31 16.25 -11.36 -18.54
C ARG A 31 15.09 -12.31 -18.89
N ILE A 32 13.98 -12.23 -18.15
CA ILE A 32 12.87 -13.21 -18.25
C ILE A 32 11.67 -12.68 -19.04
N GLY A 33 11.65 -11.38 -19.33
CA GLY A 33 10.52 -10.71 -19.99
C GLY A 33 9.48 -10.15 -19.00
N ALA A 34 8.70 -9.20 -19.51
CA ALA A 34 7.70 -8.51 -18.68
C ALA A 34 6.48 -9.40 -18.32
N MET A 35 6.09 -10.33 -19.19
CA MET A 35 4.91 -11.18 -18.94
C MET A 35 5.17 -12.24 -17.86
N PRO A 36 6.27 -13.03 -17.89
CA PRO A 36 6.61 -13.95 -16.80
C PRO A 36 6.79 -13.23 -15.46
N TRP A 37 7.41 -12.03 -15.46
CA TRP A 37 7.52 -11.21 -14.25
C TRP A 37 6.15 -10.85 -13.67
N LYS A 38 5.24 -10.35 -14.51
CA LYS A 38 3.86 -10.00 -14.08
C LYS A 38 3.11 -11.22 -13.57
N GLY A 39 3.25 -12.37 -14.21
CA GLY A 39 2.65 -13.64 -13.79
C GLY A 39 3.13 -14.05 -12.40
N ALA A 40 4.45 -14.13 -12.18
CA ALA A 40 5.03 -14.47 -10.88
C ALA A 40 4.60 -13.47 -9.78
N TYR A 41 4.66 -12.17 -10.09
CA TYR A 41 4.20 -11.12 -9.19
C TYR A 41 2.71 -11.30 -8.81
N ALA A 42 1.85 -11.56 -9.79
CA ALA A 42 0.41 -11.75 -9.56
C ALA A 42 0.12 -12.99 -8.70
N ILE A 43 0.81 -14.10 -8.95
CA ILE A 43 0.65 -15.35 -8.17
C ILE A 43 1.05 -15.10 -6.71
N VAL A 44 2.24 -14.53 -6.45
CA VAL A 44 2.70 -14.26 -5.09
C VAL A 44 1.78 -13.26 -4.37
N SER A 45 1.32 -12.23 -5.09
CA SER A 45 0.36 -11.26 -4.54
C SER A 45 -0.96 -11.91 -4.17
N LEU A 46 -1.50 -12.79 -5.02
CA LEU A 46 -2.76 -13.48 -4.78
C LEU A 46 -2.65 -14.45 -3.60
N LEU A 47 -1.58 -15.23 -3.54
CA LEU A 47 -1.31 -16.13 -2.39
C LEU A 47 -1.20 -15.34 -1.09
N GLY A 48 -0.45 -14.22 -1.10
CA GLY A 48 -0.35 -13.32 0.05
C GLY A 48 -1.71 -12.77 0.47
N LEU A 49 -2.53 -12.33 -0.49
CA LEU A 49 -3.88 -11.80 -0.22
C LEU A 49 -4.80 -12.87 0.38
N VAL A 50 -4.80 -14.08 -0.17
CA VAL A 50 -5.61 -15.21 0.36
C VAL A 50 -5.20 -15.52 1.81
N LEU A 51 -3.89 -15.57 2.08
CA LEU A 51 -3.38 -15.77 3.44
C LEU A 51 -3.74 -14.64 4.40
N ILE A 52 -3.73 -13.39 3.93
CA ILE A 52 -4.19 -12.24 4.74
C ILE A 52 -5.67 -12.41 5.10
N VAL A 53 -6.53 -12.65 4.11
CA VAL A 53 -7.99 -12.78 4.33
C VAL A 53 -8.29 -13.94 5.26
N TRP A 54 -7.72 -15.10 5.00
CA TRP A 54 -7.92 -16.30 5.82
C TRP A 54 -7.31 -16.13 7.22
N GLY A 55 -6.07 -15.67 7.30
CA GLY A 55 -5.38 -15.46 8.57
C GLY A 55 -6.03 -14.40 9.44
N PHE A 56 -6.54 -13.33 8.84
CA PHE A 56 -7.31 -12.30 9.54
C PHE A 56 -8.65 -12.84 10.05
N SER A 57 -9.37 -13.63 9.24
CA SER A 57 -10.60 -14.29 9.64
C SER A 57 -10.38 -15.19 10.88
N GLN A 58 -9.34 -16.03 10.87
CA GLN A 58 -8.98 -16.87 12.01
C GLN A 58 -8.57 -16.04 13.25
N ALA A 59 -7.78 -15.00 13.05
CA ALA A 59 -7.31 -14.15 14.15
C ALA A 59 -8.45 -13.39 14.87
N ARG A 60 -9.58 -13.17 14.18
CA ARG A 60 -10.78 -12.54 14.75
C ARG A 60 -11.62 -13.47 15.62
N MET A 61 -11.45 -14.77 15.53
CA MET A 61 -12.19 -15.74 16.35
C MET A 61 -11.79 -15.66 17.83
N THR A 62 -10.53 -15.29 18.10
CA THR A 62 -10.00 -15.08 19.45
C THR A 62 -9.32 -13.71 19.54
N PRO A 63 -10.10 -12.61 19.62
CA PRO A 63 -9.57 -11.26 19.54
C PRO A 63 -8.76 -10.90 20.80
N THR A 64 -7.53 -10.42 20.60
CA THR A 64 -6.73 -9.82 21.66
C THR A 64 -6.91 -8.31 21.60
N GLN A 65 -7.62 -7.74 22.57
CA GLN A 65 -7.85 -6.30 22.65
C GLN A 65 -6.60 -5.60 23.17
N ILE A 66 -6.12 -4.59 22.43
CA ILE A 66 -4.95 -3.77 22.79
C ILE A 66 -5.40 -2.42 23.35
N TRP A 67 -6.41 -1.81 22.72
CA TRP A 67 -6.99 -0.55 23.19
C TRP A 67 -8.45 -0.45 22.79
N SER A 68 -9.20 0.43 23.42
CA SER A 68 -10.61 0.67 23.12
C SER A 68 -10.78 2.05 22.47
N PRO A 69 -11.13 2.11 21.18
CA PRO A 69 -11.31 3.39 20.50
C PRO A 69 -12.42 4.23 21.14
N PRO A 70 -12.18 5.52 21.47
CA PRO A 70 -13.24 6.44 21.90
C PRO A 70 -14.33 6.58 20.84
N MET A 71 -15.57 6.87 21.26
CA MET A 71 -16.73 6.93 20.37
C MET A 71 -16.55 7.91 19.19
N GLY A 72 -15.93 9.07 19.41
CA GLY A 72 -15.65 10.06 18.38
C GLY A 72 -14.70 9.61 17.27
N MET A 73 -13.84 8.61 17.53
CA MET A 73 -12.91 8.09 16.53
C MET A 73 -13.60 7.39 15.36
N ARG A 74 -14.81 6.86 15.55
CA ARG A 74 -15.60 6.25 14.48
C ARG A 74 -16.00 7.27 13.42
N HIS A 75 -16.40 8.48 13.81
CA HIS A 75 -16.77 9.54 12.85
C HIS A 75 -15.54 9.98 12.03
N LEU A 76 -14.39 10.14 12.68
CA LEU A 76 -13.14 10.44 11.99
C LEU A 76 -12.74 9.31 11.03
N ALA A 77 -12.90 8.05 11.44
CA ALA A 77 -12.63 6.89 10.60
C ALA A 77 -13.55 6.87 9.35
N TRP A 78 -14.82 7.22 9.48
CA TRP A 78 -15.73 7.33 8.32
C TRP A 78 -15.29 8.41 7.34
N LEU A 79 -14.92 9.59 7.84
CA LEU A 79 -14.39 10.68 7.01
C LEU A 79 -13.11 10.25 6.26
N LEU A 80 -12.17 9.62 6.97
CA LEU A 80 -10.93 9.12 6.37
C LEU A 80 -11.18 8.00 5.35
N THR A 81 -12.16 7.13 5.61
CA THR A 81 -12.57 6.08 4.67
C THR A 81 -13.17 6.68 3.41
N TRP A 82 -14.07 7.67 3.55
CA TRP A 82 -14.61 8.40 2.42
C TRP A 82 -13.50 9.05 1.58
N LEU A 83 -12.58 9.76 2.24
CA LEU A 83 -11.41 10.35 1.58
C LEU A 83 -10.55 9.29 0.85
N ALA A 84 -10.35 8.13 1.48
CA ALA A 84 -9.61 7.02 0.87
C ALA A 84 -10.24 6.56 -0.44
N PHE A 85 -11.57 6.38 -0.49
CA PHE A 85 -12.28 5.99 -1.71
C PHE A 85 -12.21 7.06 -2.79
N VAL A 86 -12.31 8.34 -2.44
CA VAL A 86 -12.12 9.46 -3.39
C VAL A 86 -10.71 9.42 -4.00
N LEU A 87 -9.69 9.21 -3.18
CA LEU A 87 -8.30 9.12 -3.63
C LEU A 87 -8.04 7.88 -4.49
N LEU A 88 -8.64 6.75 -4.14
CA LEU A 88 -8.55 5.52 -4.94
C LEU A 88 -9.25 5.70 -6.29
N ALA A 89 -10.44 6.27 -6.33
CA ALA A 89 -11.13 6.58 -7.59
C ALA A 89 -10.30 7.55 -8.45
N ALA A 90 -9.73 8.59 -7.86
CA ALA A 90 -8.88 9.55 -8.56
C ALA A 90 -7.60 8.91 -9.16
N ALA A 91 -7.12 7.79 -8.61
CA ALA A 91 -5.98 7.09 -9.17
C ALA A 91 -6.27 6.50 -10.56
N TYR A 92 -7.51 6.08 -10.81
CA TYR A 92 -7.93 5.43 -12.05
C TYR A 92 -8.59 6.37 -13.05
N VAL A 93 -9.22 7.45 -12.60
CA VAL A 93 -9.83 8.43 -13.51
C VAL A 93 -8.73 9.23 -14.22
N PRO A 94 -8.66 9.19 -15.57
CA PRO A 94 -7.66 9.95 -16.32
C PRO A 94 -7.94 11.46 -16.26
N GLY A 95 -6.88 12.27 -16.33
CA GLY A 95 -6.98 13.74 -16.49
C GLY A 95 -7.58 14.52 -15.32
N ASN A 96 -7.71 13.92 -14.12
CA ASN A 96 -8.33 14.61 -12.98
C ASN A 96 -7.35 15.49 -12.18
N ALA A 97 -7.87 16.57 -11.61
CA ALA A 97 -7.11 17.57 -10.86
C ALA A 97 -6.47 16.99 -9.57
N ILE A 98 -7.10 16.00 -8.92
CA ILE A 98 -6.57 15.37 -7.71
C ILE A 98 -5.28 14.64 -8.04
N LYS A 99 -5.27 13.84 -9.11
CA LYS A 99 -4.07 13.12 -9.56
C LYS A 99 -2.97 14.08 -10.01
N ALA A 100 -3.33 15.17 -10.70
CA ALA A 100 -2.37 16.19 -11.14
C ALA A 100 -1.68 16.88 -9.95
N ARG A 101 -2.40 17.17 -8.86
CA ARG A 101 -1.86 17.84 -7.66
C ARG A 101 -1.13 16.89 -6.71
N LEU A 102 -1.67 15.70 -6.47
CA LEU A 102 -1.16 14.77 -5.46
C LEU A 102 -0.13 13.78 -6.01
N HIS A 103 -0.06 13.58 -7.32
CA HIS A 103 0.81 12.65 -8.07
C HIS A 103 0.58 11.17 -7.74
N HIS A 104 0.42 10.82 -6.46
CA HIS A 104 0.28 9.44 -5.96
C HIS A 104 -1.01 9.22 -5.15
N PRO A 105 -2.22 9.49 -5.70
CA PRO A 105 -3.47 9.42 -4.95
C PRO A 105 -3.77 8.00 -4.45
N MET A 106 -3.41 6.94 -5.18
CA MET A 106 -3.60 5.56 -4.73
C MET A 106 -2.89 5.28 -3.39
N VAL A 107 -1.63 5.66 -3.27
CA VAL A 107 -0.85 5.42 -2.04
C VAL A 107 -1.40 6.24 -0.88
N LEU A 108 -1.83 7.48 -1.14
CA LEU A 108 -2.49 8.32 -0.14
C LEU A 108 -3.85 7.74 0.28
N GLY A 109 -4.60 7.14 -0.65
CA GLY A 109 -5.84 6.43 -0.36
C GLY A 109 -5.60 5.24 0.57
N VAL A 110 -4.58 4.42 0.30
CA VAL A 110 -4.20 3.30 1.19
C VAL A 110 -3.78 3.79 2.57
N LYS A 111 -3.03 4.90 2.68
CA LYS A 111 -2.68 5.52 3.98
C LYS A 111 -3.93 5.94 4.76
N SER A 112 -4.85 6.66 4.12
CA SER A 112 -6.09 7.13 4.75
C SER A 112 -6.96 5.96 5.19
N TRP A 113 -7.10 4.92 4.35
CA TRP A 113 -7.86 3.71 4.65
C TRP A 113 -7.26 2.94 5.84
N ALA A 114 -5.95 2.72 5.85
CA ALA A 114 -5.28 2.00 6.93
C ALA A 114 -5.38 2.78 8.26
N LEU A 115 -5.19 4.09 8.23
CA LEU A 115 -5.34 4.96 9.40
C LEU A 115 -6.78 4.94 9.94
N ALA A 116 -7.78 5.02 9.06
CA ALA A 116 -9.19 4.94 9.45
C ALA A 116 -9.49 3.66 10.23
N HIS A 117 -8.99 2.53 9.74
CA HIS A 117 -9.20 1.24 10.40
C HIS A 117 -8.44 1.13 11.74
N LEU A 118 -7.25 1.70 11.86
CA LEU A 118 -6.51 1.73 13.13
C LEU A 118 -7.23 2.58 14.18
N LEU A 119 -7.85 3.70 13.77
CA LEU A 119 -8.62 4.55 14.68
C LEU A 119 -9.94 3.91 15.11
N ALA A 120 -10.54 3.08 14.26
CA ALA A 120 -11.82 2.44 14.53
C ALA A 120 -11.71 1.10 15.29
N ASN A 121 -10.55 0.46 15.29
CA ASN A 121 -10.38 -0.91 15.79
C ASN A 121 -9.15 -1.02 16.69
N GLY A 122 -9.32 -1.69 17.84
CA GLY A 122 -8.27 -1.77 18.85
C GLY A 122 -7.74 -3.18 19.14
N ASN A 123 -8.03 -4.19 18.33
CA ASN A 123 -7.49 -5.52 18.54
C ASN A 123 -6.21 -5.77 17.74
N LEU A 124 -5.40 -6.72 18.19
CA LEU A 124 -4.07 -7.01 17.65
C LEU A 124 -4.10 -7.36 16.16
N ALA A 125 -5.10 -8.12 15.69
CA ALA A 125 -5.19 -8.50 14.28
C ALA A 125 -5.36 -7.26 13.37
N HIS A 126 -6.21 -6.29 13.77
CA HIS A 126 -6.38 -5.03 13.06
C HIS A 126 -5.10 -4.18 13.10
N MET A 127 -4.43 -4.12 14.26
CA MET A 127 -3.19 -3.35 14.39
C MET A 127 -2.09 -3.91 13.50
N LEU A 128 -1.94 -5.24 13.45
CA LEU A 128 -0.97 -5.89 12.55
C LEU A 128 -1.32 -5.64 11.08
N LEU A 129 -2.56 -5.86 10.68
CA LEU A 129 -2.99 -5.69 9.30
C LEU A 129 -2.83 -4.24 8.84
N PHE A 130 -3.56 -3.34 9.45
CA PHE A 130 -3.61 -1.94 9.01
C PHE A 130 -2.35 -1.16 9.35
N GLY A 131 -1.65 -1.50 10.44
CA GLY A 131 -0.35 -0.93 10.77
C GLY A 131 0.71 -1.27 9.74
N SER A 132 0.76 -2.51 9.28
CA SER A 132 1.69 -2.94 8.21
C SER A 132 1.40 -2.23 6.89
N PHE A 133 0.12 -2.10 6.50
CA PHE A 133 -0.26 -1.35 5.30
C PHE A 133 0.05 0.15 5.42
N LEU A 134 -0.16 0.76 6.58
CA LEU A 134 0.14 2.17 6.81
C LEU A 134 1.64 2.45 6.70
N LEU A 135 2.47 1.62 7.33
CA LEU A 135 3.92 1.72 7.25
C LEU A 135 4.40 1.52 5.81
N TRP A 136 3.94 0.47 5.14
CA TRP A 136 4.27 0.23 3.74
C TRP A 136 3.89 1.41 2.85
N ALA A 137 2.68 1.94 3.00
CA ALA A 137 2.22 3.08 2.21
C ALA A 137 3.03 4.35 2.48
N ALA A 138 3.49 4.57 3.73
CA ALA A 138 4.37 5.69 4.07
C ALA A 138 5.74 5.56 3.37
N PHE A 139 6.37 4.38 3.40
CA PHE A 139 7.63 4.10 2.72
C PHE A 139 7.48 4.20 1.19
N ASN A 140 6.41 3.63 0.64
CA ASN A 140 6.13 3.68 -0.80
C ASN A 140 5.94 5.12 -1.29
N PHE A 141 5.18 5.93 -0.54
CA PHE A 141 4.99 7.35 -0.86
C PHE A 141 6.31 8.11 -0.86
N SER A 142 7.15 7.90 0.16
CA SER A 142 8.46 8.53 0.26
C SER A 142 9.40 8.13 -0.89
N ALA A 143 9.40 6.86 -1.27
CA ALA A 143 10.17 6.34 -2.40
C ALA A 143 9.67 6.90 -3.74
N ALA A 144 8.34 6.99 -3.94
CA ALA A 144 7.74 7.56 -5.13
C ALA A 144 8.12 9.04 -5.29
N ARG A 145 8.00 9.83 -4.22
CA ARG A 145 8.41 11.25 -4.21
C ARG A 145 9.90 11.45 -4.49
N ARG A 146 10.76 10.54 -4.03
CA ARG A 146 12.20 10.60 -4.36
C ARG A 146 12.44 10.37 -5.86
N ARG A 147 11.76 9.41 -6.47
CA ARG A 147 11.85 9.14 -7.92
C ARG A 147 11.38 10.34 -8.75
N ASP A 148 10.26 10.98 -8.38
CA ASP A 148 9.76 12.17 -9.07
C ASP A 148 10.80 13.31 -9.05
N ARG A 149 11.42 13.56 -7.88
CA ARG A 149 12.47 14.59 -7.75
C ARG A 149 13.72 14.27 -8.59
N ALA A 150 14.12 13.00 -8.66
CA ALA A 150 15.25 12.58 -9.49
C ALA A 150 14.94 12.76 -10.99
N GLY A 151 13.74 12.39 -11.44
CA GLY A 151 13.28 12.59 -12.82
C GLY A 151 13.28 14.05 -13.24
N VAL A 152 12.76 14.96 -12.39
CA VAL A 152 12.76 16.41 -12.65
C VAL A 152 14.18 16.95 -12.78
N ARG A 153 15.14 16.50 -11.96
CA ARG A 153 16.54 16.93 -12.06
C ARG A 153 17.19 16.51 -13.38
N LEU A 154 16.94 15.29 -13.85
CA LEU A 154 17.49 14.80 -15.12
C LEU A 154 16.94 15.59 -16.32
N HIS A 155 15.68 15.99 -16.31
CA HIS A 155 15.10 16.82 -17.37
C HIS A 155 15.65 18.24 -17.39
N ARG A 156 16.01 18.84 -16.23
CA ARG A 156 16.60 20.18 -16.13
C ARG A 156 18.02 20.27 -16.66
N HIS A 157 18.78 19.16 -16.65
CA HIS A 157 20.16 19.11 -17.09
C HIS A 157 20.34 18.57 -18.52
N ARG A 158 19.26 18.31 -19.24
CA ARG A 158 19.34 17.95 -20.66
C ARG A 158 19.57 19.24 -21.46
N PRO A 159 20.71 19.37 -22.20
CA PRO A 159 20.92 20.50 -23.11
C PRO A 159 19.76 20.51 -24.09
N GLN A 160 19.13 21.67 -24.28
CA GLN A 160 18.17 21.86 -25.36
C GLN A 160 18.96 21.88 -26.68
N PRO A 161 18.49 21.19 -27.76
CA PRO A 161 19.15 21.20 -29.06
C PRO A 161 19.14 22.60 -29.68
#